data_eaf3cd58e12a8cc41a1255ee2be7c1fa
#
_entry.id   eaf3cd58e12a8cc41a1255ee2be7c1fa
#
_cell.length_a   1.000
_cell.length_b   1.000
_cell.length_c   1.000
_cell.angle_alpha   90.00
_cell.angle_beta   90.00
_cell.angle_gamma   90.00
#
_symmetry.space_group_name_H-M   'P 1'
#
loop_
_entity.id
_entity.type
_entity.pdbx_description
1 polymer ?
#
loop_
_entity_poly.entity_id
_entity_poly.type
_entity_poly.pdbx_seq_one_letter_code
_entity_poly.pdbx_strand_id
1 'polypeptide(L)'
;GSEMCIRDSPMTASAMAQQAGIFQSDRWVDMRTVADSEMDAAAAQYTVFGRVTPQQKKQLIQAFHRQKHTVAMTGDGVNDLLALKEADCSISVGQGSDAARQTAQLVLLDSDFAVLKDVLLEGRRVVHNVTRSAGVFFIKTLYSILLCVLCLLTNTPFPFVPIQITLIDLVIEGYPSFFLSFLPDSQPVRTKFLPEAIRRAAPNALAIGVCFLFYLVLHAMGIFGLSGEQTQANTLLFLLIGTVGLLGVFKMCLPFTKVKVFFAATSAIGFYFAIALCLWLQQHLSVSYTHLRAHETDQYL
;
A
#
# COMPACT_ATOMS: atom_id res chain seq x y z
N GLY A 1 -1.81 -9.11 -23.73
CA GLY A 1 -1.82 -7.73 -24.17
C GLY A 1 -1.51 -7.66 -25.65
N SER A 2 -2.27 -6.87 -26.40
CA SER A 2 -1.95 -6.60 -27.81
C SER A 2 -0.92 -5.47 -27.87
N GLU A 3 0.18 -5.69 -28.53
CA GLU A 3 1.18 -4.69 -28.81
C GLU A 3 0.87 -4.04 -30.14
N MET A 4 1.09 -2.73 -30.22
CA MET A 4 0.73 -1.94 -31.38
C MET A 4 1.98 -1.30 -31.98
N CYS A 5 2.26 -1.57 -33.25
CA CYS A 5 3.37 -0.96 -33.97
C CYS A 5 2.85 0.15 -34.88
N ILE A 6 3.33 1.37 -34.69
CA ILE A 6 2.85 2.56 -35.38
C ILE A 6 4.00 3.22 -36.12
N ARG A 7 4.23 2.89 -37.38
CA ARG A 7 5.14 3.61 -38.25
C ARG A 7 4.79 3.40 -39.73
N ASP A 8 5.54 4.02 -40.62
CA ASP A 8 5.44 4.25 -42.06
C ASP A 8 4.46 3.37 -42.87
N SER A 9 4.85 2.22 -43.38
CA SER A 9 3.95 1.34 -44.12
C SER A 9 3.29 0.30 -43.20
N PRO A 10 1.94 0.11 -43.24
CA PRO A 10 1.26 -0.91 -42.45
C PRO A 10 1.84 -2.31 -42.66
N MET A 11 2.26 -2.66 -43.88
CA MET A 11 2.87 -3.96 -44.19
C MET A 11 4.23 -4.13 -43.52
N THR A 12 5.06 -3.07 -43.52
CA THR A 12 6.36 -3.10 -42.85
C THR A 12 6.18 -3.22 -41.33
N ALA A 13 5.23 -2.47 -40.78
CA ALA A 13 4.88 -2.55 -39.35
C ALA A 13 4.39 -3.96 -38.97
N SER A 14 3.54 -4.57 -39.80
CA SER A 14 3.08 -5.95 -39.61
C SER A 14 4.22 -6.98 -39.63
N ALA A 15 5.13 -6.85 -40.58
CA ALA A 15 6.30 -7.75 -40.68
C ALA A 15 7.22 -7.62 -39.45
N MET A 16 7.48 -6.40 -38.97
CA MET A 16 8.26 -6.15 -37.75
C MET A 16 7.54 -6.69 -36.50
N ALA A 17 6.22 -6.49 -36.40
CA ALA A 17 5.40 -7.02 -35.33
C ALA A 17 5.45 -8.56 -35.29
N GLN A 18 5.43 -9.20 -36.44
CA GLN A 18 5.57 -10.65 -36.55
C GLN A 18 6.95 -11.14 -36.08
N GLN A 19 8.02 -10.45 -36.47
CA GLN A 19 9.37 -10.74 -35.98
C GLN A 19 9.53 -10.56 -34.48
N ALA A 20 8.83 -9.57 -33.92
CA ALA A 20 8.77 -9.33 -32.47
C ALA A 20 7.86 -10.31 -31.70
N GLY A 21 7.18 -11.23 -32.40
CA GLY A 21 6.30 -12.21 -31.78
C GLY A 21 4.96 -11.66 -31.32
N ILE A 22 4.51 -10.54 -31.87
CA ILE A 22 3.22 -9.92 -31.52
C ILE A 22 2.08 -10.83 -32.04
N PHE A 23 1.18 -11.18 -31.16
CA PHE A 23 0.01 -12.00 -31.49
C PHE A 23 -0.92 -11.28 -32.48
N GLN A 24 -1.39 -11.97 -33.52
CA GLN A 24 -2.26 -11.42 -34.56
C GLN A 24 -1.64 -10.20 -35.32
N SER A 25 -0.35 -10.20 -35.53
CA SER A 25 0.36 -9.15 -36.27
C SER A 25 -0.06 -9.04 -37.75
N ASP A 26 -0.72 -10.03 -38.29
CA ASP A 26 -1.36 -10.05 -39.63
C ASP A 26 -2.60 -9.16 -39.73
N ARG A 27 -3.20 -8.79 -38.61
CA ARG A 27 -4.34 -7.86 -38.52
C ARG A 27 -3.85 -6.42 -38.51
N TRP A 28 -3.59 -5.88 -39.67
CA TRP A 28 -3.13 -4.50 -39.80
C TRP A 28 -4.11 -3.61 -40.58
N VAL A 29 -4.02 -2.29 -40.38
CA VAL A 29 -4.82 -1.28 -41.06
C VAL A 29 -4.02 -0.04 -41.38
N ASP A 30 -4.33 0.62 -42.51
CA ASP A 30 -3.83 1.96 -42.85
C ASP A 30 -4.79 3.01 -42.28
N MET A 31 -4.33 3.74 -41.27
CA MET A 31 -5.18 4.72 -40.57
C MET A 31 -5.61 5.92 -41.43
N ARG A 32 -5.07 6.10 -42.63
CA ARG A 32 -5.58 7.08 -43.60
C ARG A 32 -6.94 6.69 -44.17
N THR A 33 -7.31 5.40 -44.12
CA THR A 33 -8.58 4.89 -44.65
C THR A 33 -9.65 4.74 -43.57
N VAL A 34 -9.32 4.98 -42.32
CA VAL A 34 -10.22 4.84 -41.16
C VAL A 34 -10.80 6.21 -40.79
N ALA A 35 -12.12 6.31 -40.79
CA ALA A 35 -12.81 7.50 -40.31
C ALA A 35 -12.79 7.60 -38.79
N ASP A 36 -12.86 8.84 -38.25
CA ASP A 36 -12.87 9.05 -36.79
C ASP A 36 -14.04 8.32 -36.08
N SER A 37 -15.16 8.16 -36.75
CA SER A 37 -16.34 7.40 -36.26
C SER A 37 -16.10 5.90 -36.14
N GLU A 38 -15.13 5.36 -36.88
CA GLU A 38 -14.81 3.93 -36.91
C GLU A 38 -13.65 3.55 -35.99
N MET A 39 -13.12 4.49 -35.23
CA MET A 39 -11.94 4.30 -34.37
C MET A 39 -12.12 3.17 -33.35
N ASP A 40 -13.31 3.06 -32.75
CA ASP A 40 -13.61 2.00 -31.76
C ASP A 40 -13.64 0.61 -32.42
N ALA A 41 -14.21 0.52 -33.62
CA ALA A 41 -14.23 -0.73 -34.39
C ALA A 41 -12.81 -1.11 -34.85
N ALA A 42 -12.02 -0.14 -35.31
CA ALA A 42 -10.65 -0.37 -35.72
C ALA A 42 -9.79 -0.86 -34.51
N ALA A 43 -9.93 -0.24 -33.35
CA ALA A 43 -9.23 -0.64 -32.13
C ALA A 43 -9.59 -2.07 -31.68
N ALA A 44 -10.81 -2.55 -31.92
CA ALA A 44 -11.24 -3.89 -31.60
C ALA A 44 -10.77 -4.95 -32.61
N GLN A 45 -10.63 -4.57 -33.89
CA GLN A 45 -10.40 -5.49 -35.00
C GLN A 45 -8.93 -5.68 -35.35
N TYR A 46 -8.14 -4.62 -35.25
CA TYR A 46 -6.75 -4.61 -35.73
C TYR A 46 -5.76 -4.58 -34.57
N THR A 47 -4.56 -5.16 -34.82
CA THR A 47 -3.45 -5.20 -33.87
C THR A 47 -2.33 -4.22 -34.27
N VAL A 48 -2.15 -4.02 -35.60
CA VAL A 48 -1.11 -3.16 -36.16
C VAL A 48 -1.74 -2.01 -36.91
N PHE A 49 -1.31 -0.79 -36.58
CA PHE A 49 -1.82 0.44 -37.17
C PHE A 49 -0.69 1.17 -37.88
N GLY A 50 -0.83 1.41 -39.18
CA GLY A 50 0.17 2.12 -39.98
C GLY A 50 -0.25 3.55 -40.27
N ARG A 51 0.71 4.46 -40.44
CA ARG A 51 0.50 5.88 -40.85
C ARG A 51 -0.44 6.65 -39.93
N VAL A 52 -0.27 6.46 -38.65
CA VAL A 52 -1.13 7.09 -37.61
C VAL A 52 -0.69 8.51 -37.33
N THR A 53 -1.60 9.47 -37.40
CA THR A 53 -1.35 10.86 -37.01
C THR A 53 -1.30 10.99 -35.48
N PRO A 54 -0.66 12.04 -34.90
CA PRO A 54 -0.63 12.28 -33.46
C PRO A 54 -2.03 12.32 -32.83
N GLN A 55 -3.02 12.87 -33.51
CA GLN A 55 -4.39 12.92 -33.04
C GLN A 55 -5.04 11.55 -33.05
N GLN A 56 -4.83 10.76 -34.09
CA GLN A 56 -5.34 9.39 -34.16
C GLN A 56 -4.70 8.49 -33.09
N LYS A 57 -3.42 8.68 -32.74
CA LYS A 57 -2.78 7.96 -31.62
C LYS A 57 -3.54 8.20 -30.32
N LYS A 58 -3.89 9.44 -30.03
CA LYS A 58 -4.71 9.79 -28.86
C LYS A 58 -6.09 9.14 -28.93
N GLN A 59 -6.78 9.21 -30.06
CA GLN A 59 -8.10 8.62 -30.25
C GLN A 59 -8.10 7.10 -30.10
N LEU A 60 -7.05 6.40 -30.55
CA LEU A 60 -6.88 4.96 -30.34
C LEU A 60 -6.78 4.62 -28.85
N ILE A 61 -5.99 5.37 -28.08
CA ILE A 61 -5.90 5.15 -26.64
C ILE A 61 -7.27 5.36 -25.98
N GLN A 62 -7.99 6.42 -26.37
CA GLN A 62 -9.36 6.64 -25.88
C GLN A 62 -10.32 5.52 -26.27
N ALA A 63 -10.18 4.96 -27.48
CA ALA A 63 -10.97 3.82 -27.91
C ALA A 63 -10.69 2.57 -27.03
N PHE A 64 -9.42 2.30 -26.71
CA PHE A 64 -9.07 1.22 -25.78
C PHE A 64 -9.60 1.48 -24.36
N HIS A 65 -9.58 2.71 -23.87
CA HIS A 65 -10.17 3.07 -22.56
C HIS A 65 -11.68 2.82 -22.55
N ARG A 66 -12.41 3.17 -23.63
CA ARG A 66 -13.85 2.84 -23.77
C ARG A 66 -14.11 1.35 -23.73
N GLN A 67 -13.18 0.53 -24.24
CA GLN A 67 -13.21 -0.93 -24.16
C GLN A 67 -12.72 -1.47 -22.80
N LYS A 68 -12.46 -0.59 -21.81
CA LYS A 68 -11.97 -0.94 -20.45
C LYS A 68 -10.59 -1.59 -20.42
N HIS A 69 -9.73 -1.30 -21.40
CA HIS A 69 -8.33 -1.67 -21.37
C HIS A 69 -7.51 -0.63 -20.61
N THR A 70 -6.48 -1.10 -19.89
CA THR A 70 -5.39 -0.25 -19.36
C THR A 70 -4.30 -0.18 -20.41
N VAL A 71 -3.91 1.03 -20.79
CA VAL A 71 -3.03 1.28 -21.92
C VAL A 71 -1.68 1.83 -21.46
N ALA A 72 -0.60 1.14 -21.85
CA ALA A 72 0.75 1.68 -21.77
C ALA A 72 1.15 2.20 -23.16
N MET A 73 1.67 3.43 -23.22
CA MET A 73 2.16 4.06 -24.45
C MET A 73 3.66 4.32 -24.35
N THR A 74 4.40 3.84 -25.35
CA THR A 74 5.81 4.19 -25.50
C THR A 74 5.99 5.14 -26.67
N GLY A 75 6.71 6.23 -26.45
CA GLY A 75 6.99 7.24 -27.48
C GLY A 75 8.30 7.99 -27.23
N ASP A 76 8.98 8.38 -28.31
CA ASP A 76 10.28 9.05 -28.28
C ASP A 76 10.23 10.50 -28.79
N GLY A 77 9.16 10.87 -29.49
CA GLY A 77 9.06 12.12 -30.21
C GLY A 77 7.96 13.07 -29.73
N VAL A 78 8.03 14.30 -30.24
CA VAL A 78 7.00 15.32 -29.98
C VAL A 78 5.63 14.89 -30.52
N ASN A 79 5.61 14.08 -31.57
CA ASN A 79 4.39 13.53 -32.17
C ASN A 79 3.63 12.57 -31.28
N ASP A 80 4.28 12.05 -30.22
CA ASP A 80 3.69 11.10 -29.28
C ASP A 80 3.12 11.77 -28.02
N LEU A 81 3.36 13.08 -27.83
CA LEU A 81 2.98 13.79 -26.60
C LEU A 81 1.49 13.68 -26.26
N LEU A 82 0.62 13.77 -27.28
CA LEU A 82 -0.82 13.66 -27.06
C LEU A 82 -1.21 12.25 -26.58
N ALA A 83 -0.59 11.24 -27.14
CA ALA A 83 -0.81 9.84 -26.77
C ALA A 83 -0.18 9.50 -25.41
N LEU A 84 1.04 9.99 -25.14
CA LEU A 84 1.70 9.84 -23.85
C LEU A 84 0.88 10.45 -22.70
N LYS A 85 0.27 11.60 -22.90
CA LYS A 85 -0.59 12.25 -21.88
C LYS A 85 -1.90 11.52 -21.65
N GLU A 86 -2.42 10.83 -22.65
CA GLU A 86 -3.72 10.15 -22.58
C GLU A 86 -3.59 8.73 -21.98
N ALA A 87 -2.41 8.11 -22.08
CA ALA A 87 -2.17 6.74 -21.61
C ALA A 87 -2.16 6.62 -20.08
N ASP A 88 -2.56 5.47 -19.55
CA ASP A 88 -2.49 5.15 -18.12
C ASP A 88 -1.03 5.02 -17.64
N CYS A 89 -0.14 4.53 -18.51
CA CYS A 89 1.29 4.45 -18.25
C CYS A 89 2.05 4.97 -19.48
N SER A 90 2.76 6.08 -19.34
CA SER A 90 3.56 6.67 -20.42
C SER A 90 5.05 6.40 -20.23
N ILE A 91 5.69 5.91 -21.30
CA ILE A 91 7.08 5.49 -21.30
C ILE A 91 7.82 6.25 -22.39
N SER A 92 8.97 6.83 -22.07
CA SER A 92 9.88 7.40 -23.07
C SER A 92 11.26 6.75 -22.95
N VAL A 93 12.06 6.92 -24.00
CA VAL A 93 13.45 6.46 -24.02
C VAL A 93 14.41 7.60 -23.75
N GLY A 94 15.60 7.29 -23.22
CA GLY A 94 16.59 8.30 -22.84
C GLY A 94 17.05 9.19 -23.99
N GLN A 95 17.07 8.65 -25.22
CA GLN A 95 17.39 9.38 -26.45
C GLN A 95 16.18 10.11 -27.06
N GLY A 96 15.00 9.99 -26.44
CA GLY A 96 13.80 10.69 -26.88
C GLY A 96 13.89 12.22 -26.72
N SER A 97 12.94 12.95 -27.32
CA SER A 97 12.85 14.40 -27.19
C SER A 97 12.66 14.81 -25.71
N ASP A 98 13.16 16.00 -25.36
CA ASP A 98 13.00 16.54 -24.00
C ASP A 98 11.52 16.63 -23.59
N ALA A 99 10.65 16.99 -24.51
CA ALA A 99 9.22 17.07 -24.29
C ALA A 99 8.60 15.69 -24.00
N ALA A 100 9.02 14.64 -24.72
CA ALA A 100 8.56 13.28 -24.46
C ALA A 100 9.05 12.78 -23.09
N ARG A 101 10.33 13.00 -22.75
CA ARG A 101 10.91 12.62 -21.45
C ARG A 101 10.25 13.33 -20.26
N GLN A 102 9.93 14.62 -20.41
CA GLN A 102 9.24 15.39 -19.35
C GLN A 102 7.76 15.01 -19.20
N THR A 103 7.14 14.50 -20.26
CA THR A 103 5.73 14.08 -20.24
C THR A 103 5.56 12.66 -19.74
N ALA A 104 6.53 11.78 -20.00
CA ALA A 104 6.47 10.38 -19.65
C ALA A 104 6.59 10.15 -18.14
N GLN A 105 5.83 9.19 -17.61
CA GLN A 105 5.90 8.74 -16.21
C GLN A 105 7.14 7.87 -15.96
N LEU A 106 7.64 7.19 -17.00
CA LEU A 106 8.82 6.33 -16.95
C LEU A 106 9.76 6.69 -18.09
N VAL A 107 11.06 6.80 -17.80
CA VAL A 107 12.09 7.03 -18.82
C VAL A 107 13.12 5.91 -18.77
N LEU A 108 13.27 5.18 -19.87
CA LEU A 108 14.27 4.13 -20.05
C LEU A 108 15.60 4.77 -20.46
N LEU A 109 16.51 4.99 -19.52
CA LEU A 109 17.74 5.75 -19.75
C LEU A 109 18.63 5.15 -20.86
N ASP A 110 18.81 3.84 -20.82
CA ASP A 110 19.64 3.11 -21.80
C ASP A 110 18.87 2.71 -23.07
N SER A 111 17.60 3.15 -23.21
CA SER A 111 16.72 2.78 -24.32
C SER A 111 16.54 1.27 -24.52
N ASP A 112 16.78 0.48 -23.47
CA ASP A 112 16.64 -0.97 -23.47
C ASP A 112 15.25 -1.38 -22.92
N PHE A 113 14.42 -1.94 -23.77
CA PHE A 113 13.10 -2.44 -23.42
C PHE A 113 13.11 -3.71 -22.54
N ALA A 114 14.22 -4.45 -22.50
CA ALA A 114 14.34 -5.64 -21.65
C ALA A 114 14.17 -5.30 -20.15
N VAL A 115 14.55 -4.09 -19.77
CA VAL A 115 14.41 -3.56 -18.40
C VAL A 115 12.94 -3.46 -17.97
N LEU A 116 11.96 -3.35 -18.87
CA LEU A 116 10.54 -3.30 -18.53
C LEU A 116 10.06 -4.51 -17.73
N LYS A 117 10.68 -5.67 -17.90
CA LYS A 117 10.40 -6.86 -17.09
C LYS A 117 10.76 -6.62 -15.62
N ASP A 118 11.90 -6.03 -15.37
CA ASP A 118 12.40 -5.75 -14.03
C ASP A 118 11.57 -4.63 -13.38
N VAL A 119 11.22 -3.58 -14.15
CA VAL A 119 10.30 -2.53 -13.73
C VAL A 119 8.93 -3.10 -13.31
N LEU A 120 8.38 -4.04 -14.08
CA LEU A 120 7.12 -4.70 -13.75
C LEU A 120 7.22 -5.53 -12.45
N LEU A 121 8.32 -6.25 -12.26
CA LEU A 121 8.55 -7.05 -11.05
C LEU A 121 8.71 -6.14 -9.82
N GLU A 122 9.45 -5.04 -9.97
CA GLU A 122 9.61 -4.03 -8.92
C GLU A 122 8.28 -3.35 -8.58
N GLY A 123 7.51 -2.94 -9.57
CA GLY A 123 6.17 -2.38 -9.36
C GLY A 123 5.25 -3.33 -8.60
N ARG A 124 5.26 -4.62 -8.93
CA ARG A 124 4.51 -5.65 -8.19
C ARG A 124 4.98 -5.74 -6.74
N ARG A 125 6.29 -5.75 -6.51
CA ARG A 125 6.89 -5.76 -5.17
C ARG A 125 6.39 -4.58 -4.35
N VAL A 126 6.47 -3.37 -4.90
CA VAL A 126 6.04 -2.14 -4.21
C VAL A 126 4.56 -2.19 -3.87
N VAL A 127 3.69 -2.53 -4.82
CA VAL A 127 2.23 -2.60 -4.58
C VAL A 127 1.89 -3.63 -3.50
N HIS A 128 2.52 -4.82 -3.51
CA HIS A 128 2.28 -5.84 -2.48
C HIS A 128 2.76 -5.40 -1.11
N ASN A 129 3.96 -4.83 -1.03
CA ASN A 129 4.53 -4.39 0.23
C ASN A 129 3.72 -3.23 0.81
N VAL A 130 3.35 -2.23 0.01
CA VAL A 130 2.49 -1.11 0.43
C VAL A 130 1.12 -1.61 0.89
N THR A 131 0.51 -2.56 0.15
CA THR A 131 -0.81 -3.13 0.55
C THR A 131 -0.73 -3.89 1.87
N ARG A 132 0.35 -4.64 2.10
CA ARG A 132 0.58 -5.35 3.36
C ARG A 132 0.78 -4.40 4.53
N SER A 133 1.65 -3.41 4.36
CA SER A 133 1.92 -2.39 5.38
C SER A 133 0.67 -1.59 5.70
N ALA A 134 -0.06 -1.13 4.69
CA ALA A 134 -1.33 -0.43 4.88
C ALA A 134 -2.34 -1.28 5.66
N GLY A 135 -2.38 -2.61 5.44
CA GLY A 135 -3.24 -3.52 6.20
C GLY A 135 -2.98 -3.44 7.71
N VAL A 136 -1.73 -3.29 8.16
CA VAL A 136 -1.39 -3.14 9.58
C VAL A 136 -1.83 -1.77 10.10
N PHE A 137 -1.55 -0.68 9.38
CA PHE A 137 -2.00 0.67 9.75
C PHE A 137 -3.53 0.80 9.80
N PHE A 138 -4.25 0.12 8.90
CA PHE A 138 -5.72 0.10 8.93
C PHE A 138 -6.28 -0.62 10.16
N ILE A 139 -5.56 -1.58 10.77
CA ILE A 139 -6.00 -2.20 12.02
C ILE A 139 -6.20 -1.10 13.06
N LYS A 140 -5.19 -0.24 13.27
CA LYS A 140 -5.24 0.87 14.22
C LYS A 140 -6.40 1.83 13.90
N THR A 141 -6.49 2.27 12.66
CA THR A 141 -7.53 3.22 12.26
C THR A 141 -8.93 2.65 12.54
N LEU A 142 -9.18 1.40 12.18
CA LEU A 142 -10.48 0.76 12.34
C LEU A 142 -10.82 0.53 13.82
N TYR A 143 -9.88 0.00 14.63
CA TYR A 143 -10.19 -0.20 16.05
C TYR A 143 -10.31 1.13 16.80
N SER A 144 -9.53 2.16 16.46
CA SER A 144 -9.64 3.48 17.11
C SER A 144 -11.01 4.10 16.87
N ILE A 145 -11.52 4.05 15.64
CA ILE A 145 -12.88 4.50 15.32
C ILE A 145 -13.91 3.69 16.12
N LEU A 146 -13.77 2.36 16.15
CA LEU A 146 -14.68 1.48 16.86
C LEU A 146 -14.68 1.76 18.36
N LEU A 147 -13.51 1.91 18.97
CA LEU A 147 -13.37 2.24 20.39
C LEU A 147 -13.95 3.64 20.70
N CYS A 148 -13.69 4.64 19.88
CA CYS A 148 -14.28 5.98 20.07
C CYS A 148 -15.81 5.92 20.05
N VAL A 149 -16.40 5.21 19.09
CA VAL A 149 -17.87 5.03 19.03
C VAL A 149 -18.38 4.31 20.27
N LEU A 150 -17.73 3.25 20.71
CA LEU A 150 -18.13 2.50 21.93
C LEU A 150 -18.00 3.37 23.17
N CYS A 151 -16.93 4.14 23.33
CA CYS A 151 -16.75 5.07 24.46
C CYS A 151 -17.84 6.14 24.48
N LEU A 152 -18.21 6.69 23.32
CA LEU A 152 -19.32 7.68 23.22
C LEU A 152 -20.66 7.05 23.60
N LEU A 153 -20.96 5.83 23.15
CA LEU A 153 -22.22 5.14 23.43
C LEU A 153 -22.34 4.73 24.92
N THR A 154 -21.22 4.39 25.56
CA THR A 154 -21.18 3.92 26.95
C THR A 154 -20.85 5.04 27.93
N ASN A 155 -20.59 6.26 27.46
CA ASN A 155 -20.13 7.39 28.26
C ASN A 155 -18.90 7.08 29.13
N THR A 156 -17.97 6.26 28.59
CA THR A 156 -16.72 5.90 29.25
C THR A 156 -15.54 6.68 28.67
N PRO A 157 -14.52 7.03 29.48
CA PRO A 157 -13.33 7.69 28.96
C PRO A 157 -12.54 6.75 28.05
N PHE A 158 -11.79 7.33 27.10
CA PHE A 158 -10.91 6.55 26.23
C PHE A 158 -9.78 5.89 27.05
N PRO A 159 -9.57 4.58 26.93
CA PRO A 159 -8.76 3.80 27.89
C PRO A 159 -7.24 3.96 27.74
N PHE A 160 -6.76 4.64 26.69
CA PHE A 160 -5.33 4.75 26.39
C PHE A 160 -4.81 6.17 26.47
N VAL A 161 -3.55 6.27 26.89
CA VAL A 161 -2.78 7.52 26.82
C VAL A 161 -1.91 7.54 25.54
N PRO A 162 -1.58 8.72 24.99
CA PRO A 162 -0.85 8.82 23.71
C PRO A 162 0.46 8.03 23.66
N ILE A 163 1.20 7.94 24.76
CA ILE A 163 2.47 7.21 24.80
C ILE A 163 2.30 5.69 24.56
N GLN A 164 1.18 5.11 25.00
CA GLN A 164 0.87 3.71 24.79
C GLN A 164 0.60 3.44 23.32
N ILE A 165 -0.12 4.33 22.64
CA ILE A 165 -0.38 4.24 21.19
C ILE A 165 0.91 4.38 20.42
N THR A 166 1.79 5.33 20.80
CA THR A 166 3.11 5.52 20.17
C THR A 166 3.97 4.25 20.25
N LEU A 167 3.91 3.50 21.35
CA LEU A 167 4.64 2.24 21.47
C LEU A 167 4.14 1.18 20.47
N ILE A 168 2.81 1.06 20.31
CA ILE A 168 2.21 0.19 19.30
C ILE A 168 2.66 0.62 17.90
N ASP A 169 2.58 1.93 17.61
CA ASP A 169 2.95 2.50 16.31
C ASP A 169 4.41 2.19 15.95
N LEU A 170 5.31 2.34 16.90
CA LEU A 170 6.74 2.14 16.66
C LEU A 170 7.08 0.66 16.47
N VAL A 171 6.65 -0.20 17.39
CA VAL A 171 7.14 -1.58 17.50
C VAL A 171 6.31 -2.56 16.66
N ILE A 172 5.00 -2.33 16.52
CA ILE A 172 4.09 -3.24 15.83
C ILE A 172 3.83 -2.77 14.40
N GLU A 173 3.65 -1.46 14.17
CA GLU A 173 3.31 -0.94 12.85
C GLU A 173 4.54 -0.47 12.08
N GLY A 174 5.34 0.42 12.62
CA GLY A 174 6.45 1.07 11.93
C GLY A 174 7.62 0.13 11.65
N TYR A 175 8.16 -0.48 12.70
CA TYR A 175 9.35 -1.32 12.58
C TYR A 175 9.18 -2.48 11.58
N PRO A 176 8.19 -3.39 11.69
CA PRO A 176 8.07 -4.49 10.76
C PRO A 176 7.65 -4.03 9.37
N SER A 177 6.78 -3.03 9.25
CA SER A 177 6.33 -2.51 7.96
C SER A 177 7.48 -1.91 7.15
N PHE A 178 8.36 -1.15 7.81
CA PHE A 178 9.53 -0.56 7.17
C PHE A 178 10.47 -1.63 6.61
N PHE A 179 10.91 -2.58 7.43
CA PHE A 179 11.88 -3.58 6.97
C PHE A 179 11.29 -4.60 6.00
N LEU A 180 10.03 -4.98 6.18
CA LEU A 180 9.36 -5.91 5.27
C LEU A 180 9.05 -5.29 3.90
N SER A 181 9.04 -3.96 3.78
CA SER A 181 8.85 -3.27 2.49
C SER A 181 10.00 -3.50 1.51
N PHE A 182 11.19 -3.85 1.99
CA PHE A 182 12.34 -4.17 1.15
C PHE A 182 12.37 -5.62 0.62
N LEU A 183 11.48 -6.48 1.12
CA LEU A 183 11.49 -7.88 0.70
C LEU A 183 10.89 -8.06 -0.69
N PRO A 184 11.47 -8.93 -1.52
CA PRO A 184 10.96 -9.19 -2.86
C PRO A 184 9.59 -9.89 -2.81
N ASP A 185 8.68 -9.44 -3.67
CA ASP A 185 7.41 -10.12 -3.93
C ASP A 185 7.05 -9.94 -5.42
N SER A 186 7.09 -11.02 -6.16
CA SER A 186 6.88 -11.04 -7.62
C SER A 186 5.49 -11.52 -8.04
N GLN A 187 4.59 -11.77 -7.10
CA GLN A 187 3.26 -12.27 -7.43
C GLN A 187 2.44 -11.24 -8.23
N PRO A 188 1.59 -11.66 -9.16
CA PRO A 188 0.74 -10.74 -9.90
C PRO A 188 -0.28 -10.05 -8.98
N VAL A 189 -0.41 -8.73 -9.10
CA VAL A 189 -1.41 -7.93 -8.38
C VAL A 189 -2.78 -8.21 -8.99
N ARG A 190 -3.68 -8.83 -8.23
CA ARG A 190 -5.02 -9.20 -8.70
C ARG A 190 -6.15 -8.43 -8.03
N THR A 191 -5.87 -7.76 -6.92
CA THR A 191 -6.88 -7.09 -6.08
C THR A 191 -6.67 -5.59 -6.06
N LYS A 192 -7.76 -4.84 -5.85
CA LYS A 192 -7.69 -3.41 -5.59
C LYS A 192 -7.06 -3.17 -4.22
N PHE A 193 -6.19 -2.16 -4.12
CA PHE A 193 -5.44 -1.81 -2.91
C PHE A 193 -6.32 -1.66 -1.65
N LEU A 194 -7.29 -0.74 -1.67
CA LEU A 194 -8.06 -0.38 -0.48
C LEU A 194 -8.97 -1.52 0.04
N PRO A 195 -9.77 -2.21 -0.80
CA PRO A 195 -10.55 -3.35 -0.31
C PRO A 195 -9.71 -4.48 0.27
N GLU A 196 -8.55 -4.76 -0.31
CA GLU A 196 -7.65 -5.80 0.20
C GLU A 196 -7.02 -5.42 1.54
N ALA A 197 -6.58 -4.16 1.69
CA ALA A 197 -6.03 -3.66 2.94
C ALA A 197 -7.08 -3.69 4.07
N ILE A 198 -8.31 -3.25 3.82
CA ILE A 198 -9.41 -3.30 4.78
C ILE A 198 -9.77 -4.76 5.13
N ARG A 199 -9.87 -5.65 4.14
CA ARG A 199 -10.15 -7.06 4.35
C ARG A 199 -9.13 -7.74 5.27
N ARG A 200 -7.87 -7.35 5.17
CA ARG A 200 -6.78 -7.85 6.04
C ARG A 200 -6.86 -7.29 7.46
N ALA A 201 -7.25 -6.03 7.59
CA ALA A 201 -7.30 -5.32 8.87
C ALA A 201 -8.57 -5.63 9.69
N ALA A 202 -9.72 -5.77 9.04
CA ALA A 202 -11.02 -5.88 9.69
C ALA A 202 -11.11 -7.00 10.76
N PRO A 203 -10.62 -8.24 10.55
CA PRO A 203 -10.73 -9.28 11.57
C PRO A 203 -9.98 -8.93 12.86
N ASN A 204 -8.80 -8.30 12.74
CA ASN A 204 -8.02 -7.90 13.90
C ASN A 204 -8.66 -6.71 14.63
N ALA A 205 -9.17 -5.72 13.89
CA ALA A 205 -9.89 -4.59 14.46
C ALA A 205 -11.17 -5.03 15.19
N LEU A 206 -11.93 -5.97 14.62
CA LEU A 206 -13.11 -6.56 15.26
C LEU A 206 -12.73 -7.35 16.53
N ALA A 207 -11.64 -8.12 16.51
CA ALA A 207 -11.16 -8.83 17.69
C ALA A 207 -10.82 -7.85 18.83
N ILE A 208 -10.17 -6.72 18.52
CA ILE A 208 -9.91 -5.66 19.50
C ILE A 208 -11.21 -5.05 20.03
N GLY A 209 -12.19 -4.80 19.16
CA GLY A 209 -13.52 -4.32 19.56
C GLY A 209 -14.25 -5.28 20.52
N VAL A 210 -14.18 -6.59 20.26
CA VAL A 210 -14.75 -7.63 21.15
C VAL A 210 -14.01 -7.64 22.51
N CYS A 211 -12.69 -7.55 22.52
CA CYS A 211 -11.92 -7.43 23.77
C CYS A 211 -12.33 -6.19 24.58
N PHE A 212 -12.57 -5.08 23.91
CA PHE A 212 -13.03 -3.86 24.57
C PHE A 212 -14.47 -3.97 25.09
N LEU A 213 -15.38 -4.57 24.35
CA LEU A 213 -16.74 -4.85 24.82
C LEU A 213 -16.72 -5.76 26.05
N PHE A 214 -15.88 -6.79 26.04
CA PHE A 214 -15.70 -7.66 27.19
C PHE A 214 -15.17 -6.89 28.40
N TYR A 215 -14.19 -6.02 28.21
CA TYR A 215 -13.71 -5.09 29.25
C TYR A 215 -14.84 -4.24 29.82
N LEU A 216 -15.69 -3.64 28.98
CA LEU A 216 -16.82 -2.81 29.42
C LEU A 216 -17.84 -3.61 30.22
N VAL A 217 -18.12 -4.86 29.84
CA VAL A 217 -19.02 -5.74 30.59
C VAL A 217 -18.44 -6.05 31.98
N LEU A 218 -17.17 -6.42 32.08
CA LEU A 218 -16.50 -6.67 33.35
C LEU A 218 -16.49 -5.42 34.26
N HIS A 219 -16.28 -4.25 33.66
CA HIS A 219 -16.35 -2.98 34.38
C HIS A 219 -17.76 -2.68 34.90
N ALA A 220 -18.80 -2.90 34.08
CA ALA A 220 -20.19 -2.72 34.47
C ALA A 220 -20.63 -3.72 35.58
N MET A 221 -20.04 -4.90 35.61
CA MET A 221 -20.27 -5.91 36.67
C MET A 221 -19.55 -5.57 37.99
N GLY A 222 -18.79 -4.46 38.04
CA GLY A 222 -18.08 -4.05 39.27
C GLY A 222 -16.85 -4.89 39.63
N ILE A 223 -16.35 -5.71 38.69
CA ILE A 223 -15.18 -6.57 38.93
C ILE A 223 -13.91 -5.71 39.08
N PHE A 224 -13.90 -4.48 38.56
CA PHE A 224 -12.81 -3.51 38.69
C PHE A 224 -13.28 -2.30 39.52
N GLY A 225 -13.53 -2.51 40.80
CA GLY A 225 -14.27 -1.55 41.65
C GLY A 225 -13.46 -0.46 42.35
N LEU A 226 -12.12 -0.52 42.34
CA LEU A 226 -11.26 0.46 43.03
C LEU A 226 -10.29 1.14 42.07
N SER A 227 -9.88 2.36 42.38
CA SER A 227 -9.03 3.20 41.49
C SER A 227 -7.69 2.57 41.07
N GLY A 228 -7.15 1.64 41.87
CA GLY A 228 -5.96 0.87 41.51
C GLY A 228 -6.22 -0.25 40.51
N GLU A 229 -7.39 -0.87 40.56
CA GLU A 229 -7.80 -1.94 39.65
C GLU A 229 -8.13 -1.42 38.24
N GLN A 230 -8.60 -0.16 38.11
CA GLN A 230 -8.83 0.51 36.84
C GLN A 230 -7.53 0.62 36.01
N THR A 231 -6.41 0.97 36.65
CA THR A 231 -5.10 1.06 35.99
C THR A 231 -4.61 -0.31 35.51
N GLN A 232 -4.84 -1.35 36.32
CA GLN A 232 -4.49 -2.72 35.93
C GLN A 232 -5.36 -3.21 34.77
N ALA A 233 -6.65 -2.92 34.77
CA ALA A 233 -7.57 -3.26 33.70
C ALA A 233 -7.19 -2.58 32.37
N ASN A 234 -6.85 -1.30 32.40
CA ASN A 234 -6.37 -0.57 31.21
C ASN A 234 -5.05 -1.14 30.70
N THR A 235 -4.13 -1.55 31.58
CA THR A 235 -2.86 -2.20 31.20
C THR A 235 -3.12 -3.56 30.54
N LEU A 236 -4.05 -4.34 31.09
CA LEU A 236 -4.44 -5.64 30.50
C LEU A 236 -5.04 -5.43 29.10
N LEU A 237 -5.92 -4.46 28.94
CA LEU A 237 -6.52 -4.13 27.66
C LEU A 237 -5.45 -3.69 26.64
N PHE A 238 -4.47 -2.87 27.05
CA PHE A 238 -3.35 -2.49 26.23
C PHE A 238 -2.50 -3.68 25.77
N LEU A 239 -2.21 -4.61 26.67
CA LEU A 239 -1.52 -5.87 26.35
C LEU A 239 -2.30 -6.73 25.35
N LEU A 240 -3.61 -6.83 25.52
CA LEU A 240 -4.48 -7.58 24.60
C LEU A 240 -4.47 -6.97 23.20
N ILE A 241 -4.60 -5.64 23.09
CA ILE A 241 -4.58 -4.94 21.80
C ILE A 241 -3.23 -5.09 21.12
N GLY A 242 -2.12 -4.93 21.84
CA GLY A 242 -0.79 -5.14 21.30
C GLY A 242 -0.58 -6.58 20.82
N THR A 243 -1.09 -7.56 21.57
CA THR A 243 -1.02 -8.98 21.16
C THR A 243 -1.82 -9.23 19.88
N VAL A 244 -3.03 -8.67 19.75
CA VAL A 244 -3.82 -8.75 18.51
C VAL A 244 -3.11 -8.01 17.36
N GLY A 245 -2.47 -6.88 17.63
CA GLY A 245 -1.63 -6.18 16.65
C GLY A 245 -0.46 -7.05 16.15
N LEU A 246 0.24 -7.73 17.07
CA LEU A 246 1.30 -8.68 16.74
C LEU A 246 0.79 -9.84 15.87
N LEU A 247 -0.41 -10.36 16.12
CA LEU A 247 -1.04 -11.35 15.23
C LEU A 247 -1.25 -10.78 13.81
N GLY A 248 -1.52 -9.49 13.68
CA GLY A 248 -1.54 -8.78 12.40
C GLY A 248 -0.19 -8.82 11.70
N VAL A 249 0.90 -8.56 12.43
CA VAL A 249 2.28 -8.67 11.91
C VAL A 249 2.59 -10.10 11.47
N PHE A 250 2.22 -11.11 12.27
CA PHE A 250 2.40 -12.51 11.88
C PHE A 250 1.67 -12.84 10.57
N LYS A 251 0.43 -12.39 10.40
CA LYS A 251 -0.32 -12.55 9.15
C LYS A 251 0.35 -11.84 7.97
N MET A 252 0.94 -10.67 8.20
CA MET A 252 1.69 -9.95 7.18
C MET A 252 2.95 -10.71 6.73
N CYS A 253 3.56 -11.49 7.63
CA CYS A 253 4.75 -12.29 7.35
C CYS A 253 4.47 -13.57 6.55
N LEU A 254 3.23 -13.93 6.29
CA LEU A 254 2.89 -15.12 5.48
C LEU A 254 3.18 -14.89 3.97
N PRO A 255 3.73 -15.88 3.26
CA PRO A 255 4.35 -17.11 3.76
C PRO A 255 5.65 -16.83 4.52
N PHE A 256 5.93 -17.64 5.53
CA PHE A 256 7.11 -17.43 6.39
C PHE A 256 8.42 -17.68 5.65
N THR A 257 9.34 -16.74 5.78
CA THR A 257 10.75 -16.89 5.43
C THR A 257 11.60 -16.60 6.67
N LYS A 258 12.87 -17.02 6.70
CA LYS A 258 13.75 -16.80 7.84
C LYS A 258 13.80 -15.32 8.25
N VAL A 259 13.88 -14.42 7.27
CA VAL A 259 13.91 -12.96 7.48
C VAL A 259 12.59 -12.44 8.07
N LYS A 260 11.44 -12.87 7.55
CA LYS A 260 10.13 -12.47 8.04
C LYS A 260 9.87 -12.97 9.46
N VAL A 261 10.28 -14.20 9.78
CA VAL A 261 10.20 -14.75 11.14
C VAL A 261 11.07 -13.95 12.09
N PHE A 262 12.26 -13.55 11.67
CA PHE A 262 13.13 -12.69 12.48
C PHE A 262 12.45 -11.36 12.82
N PHE A 263 11.87 -10.66 11.87
CA PHE A 263 11.17 -9.39 12.13
C PHE A 263 9.91 -9.57 12.98
N ALA A 264 9.15 -10.63 12.78
CA ALA A 264 7.98 -10.93 13.61
C ALA A 264 8.39 -11.22 15.07
N ALA A 265 9.43 -12.02 15.26
CA ALA A 265 9.94 -12.35 16.59
C ALA A 265 10.53 -11.13 17.32
N THR A 266 11.32 -10.31 16.62
CA THR A 266 11.91 -9.09 17.21
C THR A 266 10.85 -8.04 17.52
N SER A 267 9.77 -7.91 16.73
CA SER A 267 8.62 -7.06 17.08
C SER A 267 7.92 -7.56 18.36
N ALA A 268 7.70 -8.87 18.48
CA ALA A 268 7.07 -9.43 19.67
C ALA A 268 7.95 -9.23 20.93
N ILE A 269 9.23 -9.55 20.83
CA ILE A 269 10.18 -9.35 21.93
C ILE A 269 10.28 -7.86 22.29
N GLY A 270 10.41 -6.99 21.29
CA GLY A 270 10.50 -5.53 21.47
C GLY A 270 9.27 -4.95 22.17
N PHE A 271 8.07 -5.40 21.80
CA PHE A 271 6.84 -4.95 22.43
C PHE A 271 6.77 -5.30 23.91
N TYR A 272 6.96 -6.57 24.27
CA TYR A 272 6.91 -7.00 25.68
C TYR A 272 8.07 -6.47 26.50
N PHE A 273 9.27 -6.36 25.91
CA PHE A 273 10.43 -5.75 26.57
C PHE A 273 10.18 -4.27 26.88
N ALA A 274 9.63 -3.50 25.91
CA ALA A 274 9.32 -2.09 26.13
C ALA A 274 8.29 -1.89 27.24
N ILE A 275 7.28 -2.76 27.34
CA ILE A 275 6.31 -2.73 28.44
C ILE A 275 6.98 -3.02 29.78
N ALA A 276 7.78 -4.08 29.85
CA ALA A 276 8.51 -4.42 31.06
C ALA A 276 9.45 -3.28 31.51
N LEU A 277 10.12 -2.63 30.55
CA LEU A 277 10.98 -1.47 30.80
C LEU A 277 10.17 -0.26 31.31
N CYS A 278 9.02 0.04 30.70
CA CYS A 278 8.15 1.12 31.14
C CYS A 278 7.63 0.89 32.58
N LEU A 279 7.21 -0.34 32.90
CA LEU A 279 6.78 -0.69 34.24
C LEU A 279 7.92 -0.57 35.26
N TRP A 280 9.10 -1.04 34.92
CA TRP A 280 10.28 -0.94 35.75
C TRP A 280 10.68 0.53 36.00
N LEU A 281 10.71 1.37 34.94
CA LEU A 281 10.98 2.80 35.06
C LEU A 281 9.94 3.51 35.93
N GLN A 282 8.66 3.21 35.75
CA GLN A 282 7.57 3.81 36.54
C GLN A 282 7.76 3.52 38.04
N GLN A 283 8.13 2.29 38.41
CA GLN A 283 8.42 1.96 39.81
C GLN A 283 9.61 2.73 40.35
N HIS A 284 10.69 2.91 39.58
CA HIS A 284 11.93 3.56 40.04
C HIS A 284 11.82 5.10 39.99
N LEU A 285 11.18 5.67 39.01
CA LEU A 285 10.99 7.11 38.88
C LEU A 285 9.95 7.66 39.85
N SER A 286 8.89 6.91 40.16
CA SER A 286 7.90 7.32 41.17
C SER A 286 8.52 7.46 42.56
N VAL A 287 9.47 6.60 42.91
CA VAL A 287 10.23 6.70 44.16
C VAL A 287 11.11 7.95 44.18
N SER A 288 11.75 8.29 43.05
CA SER A 288 12.60 9.48 42.94
C SER A 288 11.80 10.79 43.03
N TYR A 289 10.57 10.84 42.45
CA TYR A 289 9.71 12.01 42.48
C TYR A 289 9.12 12.29 43.89
N THR A 290 8.83 11.24 44.66
CA THR A 290 8.38 11.38 46.03
C THR A 290 9.48 11.93 46.93
N HIS A 291 10.73 11.53 46.71
CA HIS A 291 11.88 12.10 47.45
C HIS A 291 12.18 13.56 47.08
N LEU A 292 12.03 13.96 45.83
CA LEU A 292 12.18 15.36 45.41
C LEU A 292 11.08 16.25 46.00
N ARG A 293 9.84 15.77 46.02
CA ARG A 293 8.71 16.54 46.61
C ARG A 293 8.80 16.64 48.13
N ALA A 294 9.36 15.66 48.81
CA ALA A 294 9.60 15.75 50.26
C ALA A 294 10.69 16.78 50.57
N HIS A 295 11.73 16.89 49.74
CA HIS A 295 12.76 17.94 49.90
C HIS A 295 12.27 19.39 49.62
N GLU A 296 11.31 19.57 48.70
CA GLU A 296 10.71 20.90 48.44
C GLU A 296 9.76 21.34 49.58
N THR A 297 9.06 20.43 50.23
CA THR A 297 8.17 20.78 51.35
C THR A 297 8.96 21.12 52.64
N ASP A 298 10.14 20.53 52.81
CA ASP A 298 11.00 20.87 53.97
C ASP A 298 11.73 22.24 53.84
N GLN A 299 11.77 22.83 52.63
CA GLN A 299 12.36 24.17 52.42
C GLN A 299 11.37 25.31 52.64
N TYR A 300 10.09 25.07 52.88
CA TYR A 300 9.04 26.07 53.11
C TYR A 300 8.44 26.01 54.54
N LEU A 301 9.02 25.22 55.44
CA LEU A 301 8.74 25.24 56.88
C LEU A 301 9.97 25.81 57.64
#